data_f3ea76b5e29638d620971938ad02a18c
#
_entry.id   f3ea76b5e29638d620971938ad02a18c
#
_cell.length_a   1.000
_cell.length_b   1.000
_cell.length_c   1.000
_cell.angle_alpha   90.00
_cell.angle_beta   90.00
_cell.angle_gamma   90.00
#
_symmetry.space_group_name_H-M   'P 1'
#
loop_
_entity.id
_entity.type
_entity.pdbx_description
1 polymer ?
#
loop_
_entity_poly.entity_id
_entity_poly.type
_entity_poly.pdbx_seq_one_letter_code
_entity_poly.pdbx_strand_id
1 'polypeptide(L)'
;MANKFIEDIDYVVKKIEDELSQEEYRKILILRESLLKLYRERRVKINHSVMELICAKFLVQTGFNVELEHELNGISTDIYAKKGFGSLIVEVETGFVPPTHALDPVNYLRARITSKITRYSAFANKFILATTPYYIMQIPPSLVKPPRFRTEEEINYIKTLCDQYYSNPPVSIEEIRNARLHSIYVVDVDNASIREWEVNEYMGKAALWNV
;
A
#
# COMPACT_ATOMS: atom_id res chain seq x y z
N MET A 1 -12.98 -18.72 13.52
CA MET A 1 -12.40 -17.51 12.86
C MET A 1 -10.85 -17.54 12.81
N ALA A 2 -10.15 -17.93 13.90
CA ALA A 2 -8.67 -18.04 13.87
C ALA A 2 -8.15 -19.06 12.84
N ASN A 3 -8.88 -20.15 12.64
CA ASN A 3 -8.51 -21.18 11.66
C ASN A 3 -8.57 -20.66 10.21
N LYS A 4 -9.60 -19.88 9.88
CA LYS A 4 -9.80 -19.35 8.51
C LYS A 4 -8.67 -18.43 8.05
N PHE A 5 -8.13 -17.55 8.92
CA PHE A 5 -6.99 -16.72 8.57
C PHE A 5 -5.76 -17.57 8.20
N ILE A 6 -5.47 -18.58 9.03
CA ILE A 6 -4.33 -19.48 8.80
C ILE A 6 -4.52 -20.25 7.50
N GLU A 7 -5.71 -20.80 7.27
CA GLU A 7 -6.05 -21.54 6.04
C GLU A 7 -5.89 -20.68 4.78
N ASP A 8 -6.36 -19.43 4.83
CA ASP A 8 -6.25 -18.51 3.68
C ASP A 8 -4.80 -18.12 3.40
N ILE A 9 -4.00 -17.83 4.43
CA ILE A 9 -2.55 -17.54 4.27
C ILE A 9 -1.81 -18.78 3.75
N ASP A 10 -2.07 -19.95 4.28
CA ASP A 10 -1.45 -21.21 3.84
C ASP A 10 -1.84 -21.54 2.39
N TYR A 11 -3.07 -21.26 2.00
CA TYR A 11 -3.52 -21.42 0.62
C TYR A 11 -2.70 -20.53 -0.33
N VAL A 12 -2.49 -19.26 0.02
CA VAL A 12 -1.68 -18.35 -0.81
C VAL A 12 -0.23 -18.83 -0.89
N VAL A 13 0.39 -19.21 0.25
CA VAL A 13 1.77 -19.71 0.27
C VAL A 13 1.92 -20.94 -0.61
N LYS A 14 1.00 -21.90 -0.52
CA LYS A 14 1.00 -23.09 -1.36
C LYS A 14 0.84 -22.77 -2.86
N LYS A 15 -0.03 -21.80 -3.16
CA LYS A 15 -0.29 -21.39 -4.54
C LYS A 15 0.92 -20.80 -5.25
N ILE A 16 1.79 -20.11 -4.50
CA ILE A 16 2.97 -19.43 -5.06
C ILE A 16 4.26 -20.26 -4.97
N GLU A 17 4.21 -21.42 -4.32
CA GLU A 17 5.40 -22.27 -4.05
C GLU A 17 6.17 -22.63 -5.34
N ASP A 18 5.47 -23.11 -6.35
CA ASP A 18 6.07 -23.58 -7.61
C ASP A 18 6.71 -22.45 -8.44
N GLU A 19 6.40 -21.19 -8.13
CA GLU A 19 6.94 -20.01 -8.82
C GLU A 19 8.23 -19.46 -8.16
N LEU A 20 8.67 -20.06 -7.05
CA LEU A 20 9.76 -19.56 -6.22
C LEU A 20 10.94 -20.54 -6.18
N SER A 21 12.15 -20.01 -6.16
CA SER A 21 13.33 -20.77 -5.78
C SER A 21 13.25 -21.19 -4.31
N GLN A 22 14.04 -22.16 -3.89
CA GLN A 22 14.08 -22.61 -2.49
C GLN A 22 14.44 -21.49 -1.50
N GLU A 23 15.32 -20.55 -1.90
CA GLU A 23 15.70 -19.43 -1.06
C GLU A 23 14.55 -18.41 -0.93
N GLU A 24 13.90 -18.07 -2.04
CA GLU A 24 12.75 -17.19 -2.06
C GLU A 24 11.59 -17.76 -1.24
N TYR A 25 11.31 -19.05 -1.41
CA TYR A 25 10.26 -19.73 -0.65
C TYR A 25 10.53 -19.69 0.86
N ARG A 26 11.78 -19.90 1.29
CA ARG A 26 12.14 -19.74 2.71
C ARG A 26 11.86 -18.33 3.23
N LYS A 27 12.13 -17.29 2.45
CA LYS A 27 11.82 -15.90 2.81
C LYS A 27 10.30 -15.71 2.98
N ILE A 28 9.51 -16.26 2.07
CA ILE A 28 8.04 -16.21 2.17
C ILE A 28 7.52 -16.94 3.42
N LEU A 29 8.10 -18.10 3.77
CA LEU A 29 7.72 -18.81 4.99
C LEU A 29 8.02 -18.00 6.26
N ILE A 30 9.11 -17.25 6.31
CA ILE A 30 9.43 -16.34 7.43
C ILE A 30 8.37 -15.22 7.52
N LEU A 31 7.99 -14.61 6.39
CA LEU A 31 6.94 -13.58 6.36
C LEU A 31 5.58 -14.12 6.77
N ARG A 32 5.25 -15.35 6.34
CA ARG A 32 4.06 -16.06 6.81
C ARG A 32 4.03 -16.19 8.33
N GLU A 33 5.10 -16.67 8.96
CA GLU A 33 5.17 -16.80 10.42
C GLU A 33 4.99 -15.44 11.13
N SER A 34 5.57 -14.38 10.56
CA SER A 34 5.38 -13.02 11.07
C SER A 34 3.90 -12.61 11.02
N LEU A 35 3.20 -12.81 9.91
CA LEU A 35 1.77 -12.52 9.79
C LEU A 35 0.92 -13.33 10.77
N LEU A 36 1.22 -14.61 10.96
CA LEU A 36 0.50 -15.45 11.93
C LEU A 36 0.69 -14.96 13.37
N LYS A 37 1.88 -14.49 13.71
CA LYS A 37 2.15 -13.87 15.00
C LYS A 37 1.34 -12.59 15.18
N LEU A 38 1.40 -11.66 14.22
CA LEU A 38 0.67 -10.40 14.23
C LEU A 38 -0.85 -10.60 14.27
N TYR A 39 -1.35 -11.63 13.58
CA TYR A 39 -2.77 -11.99 13.65
C TYR A 39 -3.20 -12.44 15.06
N ARG A 40 -2.38 -13.26 15.74
CA ARG A 40 -2.64 -13.65 17.13
C ARG A 40 -2.68 -12.45 18.08
N GLU A 41 -1.88 -11.43 17.78
CA GLU A 41 -1.83 -10.14 18.47
C GLU A 41 -2.96 -9.17 18.04
N ARG A 42 -3.84 -9.56 17.11
CA ARG A 42 -4.94 -8.77 16.53
C ARG A 42 -4.48 -7.48 15.81
N ARG A 43 -3.29 -7.49 15.25
CA ARG A 43 -2.69 -6.33 14.56
C ARG A 43 -2.96 -6.31 13.07
N VAL A 44 -3.32 -7.43 12.45
CA VAL A 44 -3.53 -7.55 11.00
C VAL A 44 -4.89 -8.13 10.64
N LYS A 45 -5.33 -7.88 9.40
CA LYS A 45 -6.60 -8.35 8.82
C LYS A 45 -6.34 -9.15 7.55
N ILE A 46 -7.12 -10.20 7.32
CA ILE A 46 -6.90 -11.15 6.21
C ILE A 46 -6.81 -10.48 4.82
N ASN A 47 -7.67 -9.52 4.51
CA ASN A 47 -7.70 -8.89 3.19
C ASN A 47 -6.39 -8.15 2.87
N HIS A 48 -5.79 -7.47 3.85
CA HIS A 48 -4.48 -6.86 3.71
C HIS A 48 -3.39 -7.92 3.63
N SER A 49 -3.36 -8.86 4.59
CA SER A 49 -2.28 -9.86 4.70
C SER A 49 -2.12 -10.73 3.44
N VAL A 50 -3.21 -11.07 2.75
CA VAL A 50 -3.15 -11.78 1.46
C VAL A 50 -2.45 -10.92 0.40
N MET A 51 -2.84 -9.65 0.27
CA MET A 51 -2.22 -8.75 -0.71
C MET A 51 -0.76 -8.43 -0.35
N GLU A 52 -0.46 -8.23 0.93
CA GLU A 52 0.91 -8.04 1.41
C GLU A 52 1.81 -9.21 1.04
N LEU A 53 1.33 -10.44 1.22
CA LEU A 53 2.10 -11.64 0.90
C LEU A 53 2.35 -11.79 -0.61
N ILE A 54 1.38 -11.45 -1.45
CA ILE A 54 1.56 -11.43 -2.91
C ILE A 54 2.54 -10.33 -3.33
N CYS A 55 2.46 -9.14 -2.73
CA CYS A 55 3.43 -8.07 -2.95
C CYS A 55 4.83 -8.49 -2.50
N ALA A 56 4.93 -9.15 -1.34
CA ALA A 56 6.19 -9.65 -0.82
C ALA A 56 6.83 -10.69 -1.75
N LYS A 57 6.03 -11.62 -2.31
CA LYS A 57 6.49 -12.56 -3.35
C LYS A 57 7.17 -11.82 -4.50
N PHE A 58 6.46 -10.86 -5.10
CA PHE A 58 6.96 -10.08 -6.24
C PHE A 58 8.28 -9.35 -5.89
N LEU A 59 8.35 -8.74 -4.72
CA LEU A 59 9.53 -8.04 -4.25
C LEU A 59 10.71 -8.99 -3.96
N VAL A 60 10.46 -10.15 -3.36
CA VAL A 60 11.47 -11.18 -3.11
C VAL A 60 12.04 -11.69 -4.43
N GLN A 61 11.19 -12.01 -5.42
CA GLN A 61 11.62 -12.44 -6.76
C GLN A 61 12.44 -11.37 -7.50
N THR A 62 12.19 -10.10 -7.20
CA THR A 62 13.00 -8.98 -7.75
C THR A 62 14.23 -8.66 -6.89
N GLY A 63 14.53 -9.47 -5.88
CA GLY A 63 15.77 -9.41 -5.10
C GLY A 63 15.74 -8.44 -3.92
N PHE A 64 14.54 -8.05 -3.43
CA PHE A 64 14.41 -7.27 -2.21
C PHE A 64 14.41 -8.16 -0.96
N ASN A 65 14.92 -7.62 0.14
CA ASN A 65 14.63 -8.11 1.48
C ASN A 65 13.38 -7.40 1.97
N VAL A 66 12.37 -8.16 2.40
CA VAL A 66 11.02 -7.67 2.70
C VAL A 66 10.70 -7.86 4.17
N GLU A 67 10.06 -6.88 4.77
CA GLU A 67 9.46 -6.90 6.10
C GLU A 67 8.00 -6.46 6.00
N LEU A 68 7.08 -7.16 6.68
CA LEU A 68 5.66 -6.82 6.75
C LEU A 68 5.35 -6.13 8.07
N GLU A 69 4.38 -5.21 8.04
CA GLU A 69 3.97 -4.43 9.22
C GLU A 69 5.17 -3.82 9.98
N HIS A 70 6.09 -3.24 9.20
CA HIS A 70 7.33 -2.70 9.73
C HIS A 70 7.11 -1.33 10.38
N GLU A 71 7.66 -1.15 11.59
CA GLU A 71 7.56 0.12 12.32
C GLU A 71 8.71 1.07 11.94
N LEU A 72 8.33 2.26 11.48
CA LEU A 72 9.23 3.36 11.16
C LEU A 72 8.84 4.61 11.94
N ASN A 73 9.67 5.04 12.88
CA ASN A 73 9.45 6.28 13.65
C ASN A 73 8.04 6.40 14.27
N GLY A 74 7.48 5.28 14.75
CA GLY A 74 6.16 5.24 15.39
C GLY A 74 4.98 5.13 14.45
N ILE A 75 5.22 4.91 13.14
CA ILE A 75 4.19 4.53 12.18
C ILE A 75 4.48 3.12 11.66
N SER A 76 3.43 2.31 11.46
CA SER A 76 3.54 1.00 10.82
C SER A 76 3.31 1.14 9.33
N THR A 77 4.15 0.49 8.52
CA THR A 77 3.98 0.38 7.07
C THR A 77 3.56 -1.04 6.72
N ASP A 78 2.63 -1.20 5.78
CA ASP A 78 2.17 -2.54 5.38
C ASP A 78 3.35 -3.39 4.88
N ILE A 79 4.20 -2.84 4.02
CA ILE A 79 5.40 -3.52 3.50
C ILE A 79 6.57 -2.55 3.44
N TYR A 80 7.70 -2.95 4.01
CA TYR A 80 8.99 -2.28 3.86
C TYR A 80 9.99 -3.21 3.19
N ALA A 81 10.69 -2.73 2.18
CA ALA A 81 11.62 -3.55 1.42
C ALA A 81 12.93 -2.82 1.13
N LYS A 82 14.05 -3.56 1.18
CA LYS A 82 15.40 -3.06 0.91
C LYS A 82 16.11 -3.86 -0.18
N LYS A 83 16.83 -3.15 -1.05
CA LYS A 83 17.74 -3.75 -2.02
C LYS A 83 18.97 -2.87 -2.20
N GLY A 84 20.15 -3.37 -1.80
CA GLY A 84 21.35 -2.57 -1.73
C GLY A 84 21.16 -1.38 -0.79
N PHE A 85 21.41 -0.17 -1.27
CA PHE A 85 21.20 1.08 -0.52
C PHE A 85 19.79 1.67 -0.70
N GLY A 86 18.95 1.06 -1.55
CA GLY A 86 17.60 1.54 -1.82
C GLY A 86 16.56 0.94 -0.89
N SER A 87 15.56 1.74 -0.55
CA SER A 87 14.39 1.33 0.22
C SER A 87 13.08 1.62 -0.52
N LEU A 88 12.08 0.82 -0.22
CA LEU A 88 10.76 0.85 -0.82
C LEU A 88 9.71 0.65 0.25
N ILE A 89 8.62 1.41 0.18
CA ILE A 89 7.39 1.17 0.95
C ILE A 89 6.26 0.85 -0.02
N VAL A 90 5.47 -0.19 0.31
CA VAL A 90 4.19 -0.45 -0.35
C VAL A 90 3.09 -0.39 0.70
N GLU A 91 2.07 0.42 0.43
CA GLU A 91 0.85 0.51 1.25
C GLU A 91 -0.33 -0.10 0.50
N VAL A 92 -1.04 -1.00 1.14
CA VAL A 92 -2.18 -1.72 0.56
C VAL A 92 -3.47 -0.94 0.74
N GLU A 93 -4.25 -0.81 -0.34
CA GLU A 93 -5.56 -0.17 -0.36
C GLU A 93 -6.61 -1.06 -1.01
N THR A 94 -7.62 -1.44 -0.22
CA THR A 94 -8.71 -2.33 -0.64
C THR A 94 -10.00 -1.60 -0.99
N GLY A 95 -10.05 -0.28 -0.80
CA GLY A 95 -11.28 0.52 -0.98
C GLY A 95 -12.30 0.35 0.14
N PHE A 96 -11.92 -0.22 1.28
CA PHE A 96 -12.83 -0.38 2.41
C PHE A 96 -13.23 0.97 3.01
N VAL A 97 -14.55 1.19 3.12
CA VAL A 97 -15.15 2.37 3.78
C VAL A 97 -15.83 1.91 5.07
N PRO A 98 -15.42 2.45 6.23
CA PRO A 98 -16.11 2.18 7.49
C PRO A 98 -17.55 2.68 7.46
N PRO A 99 -18.49 2.06 8.21
CA PRO A 99 -19.88 2.50 8.28
C PRO A 99 -20.07 3.98 8.68
N THR A 100 -19.15 4.52 9.48
CA THR A 100 -19.14 5.93 9.90
C THR A 100 -18.96 6.92 8.74
N HIS A 101 -18.45 6.45 7.60
CA HIS A 101 -18.21 7.27 6.39
C HIS A 101 -19.08 6.82 5.20
N ALA A 102 -20.16 6.08 5.46
CA ALA A 102 -21.05 5.56 4.42
C ALA A 102 -21.74 6.66 3.59
N LEU A 103 -21.91 7.87 4.16
CA LEU A 103 -22.53 9.01 3.48
C LEU A 103 -21.54 9.86 2.67
N ASP A 104 -20.24 9.68 2.86
CA ASP A 104 -19.18 10.40 2.13
C ASP A 104 -17.99 9.48 1.77
N PRO A 105 -18.25 8.36 1.10
CA PRO A 105 -17.24 7.33 0.86
C PRO A 105 -16.09 7.80 -0.04
N VAL A 106 -16.40 8.57 -1.06
CA VAL A 106 -15.40 9.04 -2.04
C VAL A 106 -14.41 10.02 -1.42
N ASN A 107 -14.91 10.98 -0.63
CA ASN A 107 -14.05 11.94 0.05
C ASN A 107 -13.21 11.26 1.14
N TYR A 108 -13.79 10.32 1.89
CA TYR A 108 -13.06 9.51 2.86
C TYR A 108 -11.91 8.74 2.22
N LEU A 109 -12.16 8.03 1.11
CA LEU A 109 -11.14 7.27 0.39
C LEU A 109 -10.06 8.18 -0.19
N ARG A 110 -10.45 9.36 -0.71
CA ARG A 110 -9.50 10.36 -1.20
C ARG A 110 -8.59 10.89 -0.09
N ALA A 111 -9.16 11.26 1.05
CA ALA A 111 -8.40 11.73 2.20
C ALA A 111 -7.46 10.63 2.75
N ARG A 112 -7.92 9.38 2.79
CA ARG A 112 -7.13 8.23 3.23
C ARG A 112 -5.91 8.00 2.32
N ILE A 113 -6.10 7.94 1.01
CA ILE A 113 -5.01 7.77 0.04
C ILE A 113 -4.04 8.95 0.10
N THR A 114 -4.57 10.16 0.17
CA THR A 114 -3.77 11.39 0.32
C THR A 114 -2.87 11.31 1.53
N SER A 115 -3.42 10.93 2.69
CA SER A 115 -2.68 10.80 3.94
C SER A 115 -1.62 9.71 3.89
N LYS A 116 -1.90 8.57 3.24
CA LYS A 116 -0.88 7.54 3.05
C LYS A 116 0.29 8.05 2.21
N ILE A 117 0.03 8.65 1.05
CA ILE A 117 1.09 9.16 0.18
C ILE A 117 1.95 10.20 0.92
N THR A 118 1.33 11.14 1.63
CA THR A 118 2.05 12.22 2.30
C THR A 118 2.88 11.74 3.49
N ARG A 119 2.34 10.83 4.30
CA ARG A 119 3.02 10.36 5.52
C ARG A 119 4.16 9.39 5.24
N TYR A 120 3.94 8.43 4.33
CA TYR A 120 4.87 7.32 4.18
C TYR A 120 5.95 7.56 3.13
N SER A 121 5.71 8.41 2.13
CA SER A 121 6.65 8.59 1.01
C SER A 121 7.99 9.22 1.39
N ALA A 122 8.08 9.89 2.55
CA ALA A 122 9.34 10.46 3.05
C ALA A 122 10.29 9.41 3.66
N PHE A 123 9.79 8.22 4.03
CA PHE A 123 10.56 7.20 4.75
C PHE A 123 11.26 6.18 3.86
N ALA A 124 11.09 6.29 2.54
CA ALA A 124 11.74 5.40 1.58
C ALA A 124 12.13 6.13 0.29
N ASN A 125 13.05 5.55 -0.47
CA ASN A 125 13.43 6.06 -1.79
C ASN A 125 12.28 5.93 -2.80
N LYS A 126 11.44 4.89 -2.65
CA LYS A 126 10.23 4.69 -3.46
C LYS A 126 9.03 4.45 -2.56
N PHE A 127 7.90 5.01 -2.96
CA PHE A 127 6.60 4.77 -2.34
C PHE A 127 5.60 4.28 -3.39
N ILE A 128 4.90 3.19 -3.10
CA ILE A 128 3.98 2.50 -3.99
C ILE A 128 2.65 2.29 -3.26
N LEU A 129 1.55 2.45 -3.97
CA LEU A 129 0.24 1.99 -3.51
C LEU A 129 -0.11 0.67 -4.21
N ALA A 130 -0.57 -0.31 -3.44
CA ALA A 130 -1.06 -1.57 -3.95
C ALA A 130 -2.59 -1.64 -3.83
N THR A 131 -3.27 -2.03 -4.90
CA THR A 131 -4.73 -2.09 -4.95
C THR A 131 -5.22 -3.32 -5.68
N THR A 132 -6.51 -3.65 -5.53
CA THR A 132 -7.16 -4.71 -6.31
C THR A 132 -7.61 -4.19 -7.69
N PRO A 133 -7.84 -5.08 -8.69
CA PRO A 133 -8.34 -4.69 -10.01
C PRO A 133 -9.72 -4.04 -9.98
N TYR A 134 -10.49 -4.26 -8.93
CA TYR A 134 -11.89 -3.81 -8.82
C TYR A 134 -12.06 -2.45 -8.14
N TYR A 135 -10.99 -1.93 -7.52
CA TYR A 135 -11.04 -0.66 -6.81
C TYR A 135 -10.22 0.40 -7.52
N ILE A 136 -10.90 1.49 -7.91
CA ILE A 136 -10.26 2.66 -8.51
C ILE A 136 -9.91 3.64 -7.39
N MET A 137 -8.60 3.81 -7.17
CA MET A 137 -8.10 4.70 -6.12
C MET A 137 -8.39 6.18 -6.42
N GLN A 138 -8.87 6.90 -5.42
CA GLN A 138 -9.20 8.32 -5.47
C GLN A 138 -7.94 9.19 -5.24
N ILE A 139 -6.95 9.09 -6.13
CA ILE A 139 -5.69 9.83 -6.03
C ILE A 139 -5.89 11.27 -6.50
N PRO A 140 -5.60 12.30 -5.67
CA PRO A 140 -5.64 13.69 -6.12
C PRO A 140 -4.64 13.94 -7.27
N PRO A 141 -5.04 14.62 -8.37
CA PRO A 141 -4.14 14.92 -9.48
C PRO A 141 -2.87 15.67 -9.06
N SER A 142 -2.95 16.49 -8.02
CA SER A 142 -1.81 17.21 -7.45
C SER A 142 -0.72 16.28 -6.87
N LEU A 143 -1.07 15.05 -6.41
CA LEU A 143 -0.09 14.06 -5.94
C LEU A 143 0.53 13.23 -7.07
N VAL A 144 -0.06 13.25 -8.26
CA VAL A 144 0.51 12.65 -9.47
C VAL A 144 1.63 13.53 -10.04
N LYS A 145 1.50 14.85 -9.89
CA LYS A 145 2.53 15.80 -10.31
C LYS A 145 3.85 15.61 -9.53
N PRO A 146 5.00 15.79 -10.19
CA PRO A 146 6.25 15.93 -9.47
C PRO A 146 6.16 17.06 -8.42
N PRO A 147 6.74 16.90 -7.22
CA PRO A 147 6.62 17.85 -6.11
C PRO A 147 6.87 19.31 -6.49
N ARG A 148 7.90 19.58 -7.30
CA ARG A 148 8.30 20.92 -7.73
C ARG A 148 7.27 21.68 -8.58
N PHE A 149 6.25 20.99 -9.08
CA PHE A 149 5.18 21.59 -9.91
C PHE A 149 3.87 21.79 -9.18
N ARG A 150 3.81 21.49 -7.87
CA ARG A 150 2.62 21.75 -7.05
C ARG A 150 2.51 23.21 -6.71
N THR A 151 1.31 23.77 -6.89
CA THR A 151 1.01 25.15 -6.45
C THR A 151 0.70 25.19 -4.97
N GLU A 152 0.70 26.38 -4.37
CA GLU A 152 0.31 26.57 -2.96
C GLU A 152 -1.14 26.17 -2.72
N GLU A 153 -2.05 26.42 -3.68
CA GLU A 153 -3.45 26.02 -3.60
C GLU A 153 -3.58 24.49 -3.56
N GLU A 154 -2.80 23.79 -4.39
CA GLU A 154 -2.77 22.31 -4.39
C GLU A 154 -2.23 21.77 -3.08
N ILE A 155 -1.20 22.38 -2.51
CA ILE A 155 -0.62 22.00 -1.22
C ILE A 155 -1.64 22.21 -0.11
N ASN A 156 -2.33 23.34 -0.09
CA ASN A 156 -3.39 23.64 0.89
C ASN A 156 -4.58 22.68 0.77
N TYR A 157 -4.97 22.34 -0.46
CA TYR A 157 -6.00 21.32 -0.70
C TYR A 157 -5.62 19.94 -0.15
N ILE A 158 -4.39 19.49 -0.41
CA ILE A 158 -3.86 18.23 0.14
C ILE A 158 -3.87 18.29 1.68
N LYS A 159 -3.44 19.42 2.27
CA LYS A 159 -3.46 19.62 3.73
C LYS A 159 -4.86 19.49 4.29
N THR A 160 -5.86 20.13 3.65
CA THR A 160 -7.27 20.03 4.07
C THR A 160 -7.77 18.58 4.05
N LEU A 161 -7.44 17.80 3.00
CA LEU A 161 -7.79 16.38 2.93
C LEU A 161 -7.16 15.56 4.05
N CYS A 162 -5.88 15.79 4.34
CA CYS A 162 -5.19 15.07 5.42
C CYS A 162 -5.80 15.39 6.78
N ASP A 163 -6.12 16.65 7.05
CA ASP A 163 -6.61 17.10 8.36
C ASP A 163 -8.04 16.63 8.67
N GLN A 164 -8.83 16.25 7.66
CA GLN A 164 -10.21 15.78 7.88
C GLN A 164 -10.30 14.53 8.75
N TYR A 165 -9.38 13.59 8.59
CA TYR A 165 -9.45 12.26 9.24
C TYR A 165 -8.16 11.83 9.90
N TYR A 166 -7.04 12.51 9.63
CA TYR A 166 -5.69 12.09 10.01
C TYR A 166 -4.90 13.25 10.64
N SER A 167 -5.49 13.85 11.67
CA SER A 167 -4.93 15.03 12.34
C SER A 167 -3.97 14.72 13.49
N ASN A 168 -3.76 13.46 13.84
CA ASN A 168 -2.89 13.10 14.97
C ASN A 168 -1.94 11.93 14.63
N PRO A 169 -0.64 12.18 14.45
CA PRO A 169 -0.03 13.50 14.28
C PRO A 169 -0.47 14.15 12.96
N PRO A 170 -0.55 15.50 12.87
CA PRO A 170 -0.91 16.17 11.63
C PRO A 170 0.20 16.02 10.59
N VAL A 171 -0.18 15.93 9.31
CA VAL A 171 0.78 15.97 8.21
C VAL A 171 1.29 17.40 8.03
N SER A 172 2.61 17.59 7.96
CA SER A 172 3.23 18.90 7.78
C SER A 172 3.16 19.37 6.33
N ILE A 173 3.26 20.67 6.11
CA ILE A 173 3.37 21.26 4.77
C ILE A 173 4.62 20.75 4.04
N GLU A 174 5.71 20.51 4.75
CA GLU A 174 6.95 20.00 4.18
C GLU A 174 6.79 18.55 3.68
N GLU A 175 6.13 17.68 4.44
CA GLU A 175 5.78 16.32 4.00
C GLU A 175 4.93 16.37 2.72
N ILE A 176 3.93 17.26 2.67
CA ILE A 176 3.08 17.44 1.49
C ILE A 176 3.89 17.92 0.28
N ARG A 177 4.77 18.91 0.47
CA ARG A 177 5.63 19.43 -0.60
C ARG A 177 6.54 18.36 -1.20
N ASN A 178 7.01 17.44 -0.38
CA ASN A 178 7.97 16.40 -0.76
C ASN A 178 7.31 15.04 -1.10
N ALA A 179 6.02 14.89 -0.84
CA ALA A 179 5.30 13.63 -1.05
C ALA A 179 5.41 13.13 -2.50
N ARG A 180 5.65 11.82 -2.69
CA ARG A 180 5.84 11.21 -4.00
C ARG A 180 5.13 9.86 -4.07
N LEU A 181 4.40 9.65 -5.15
CA LEU A 181 3.90 8.34 -5.55
C LEU A 181 4.69 7.89 -6.79
N HIS A 182 5.34 6.73 -6.72
CA HIS A 182 6.27 6.29 -7.78
C HIS A 182 5.61 5.33 -8.76
N SER A 183 4.82 4.39 -8.26
CA SER A 183 4.06 3.46 -9.10
C SER A 183 2.86 2.91 -8.33
N ILE A 184 2.04 2.14 -9.02
CA ILE A 184 0.86 1.48 -8.48
C ILE A 184 0.96 -0.01 -8.81
N TYR A 185 0.79 -0.86 -7.80
CA TYR A 185 0.65 -2.29 -7.95
C TYR A 185 -0.83 -2.66 -8.01
N VAL A 186 -1.27 -3.23 -9.12
CA VAL A 186 -2.57 -3.88 -9.22
C VAL A 186 -2.38 -5.35 -8.91
N VAL A 187 -2.90 -5.78 -7.78
CA VAL A 187 -2.73 -7.11 -7.20
C VAL A 187 -3.91 -7.99 -7.58
N ASP A 188 -3.66 -8.96 -8.43
CA ASP A 188 -4.61 -10.02 -8.76
C ASP A 188 -4.46 -11.16 -7.75
N VAL A 189 -5.37 -11.20 -6.78
CA VAL A 189 -5.38 -12.21 -5.71
C VAL A 189 -5.69 -13.60 -6.26
N ASP A 190 -6.57 -13.68 -7.28
CA ASP A 190 -6.97 -14.96 -7.88
C ASP A 190 -5.81 -15.64 -8.61
N ASN A 191 -4.91 -14.86 -9.19
CA ASN A 191 -3.73 -15.37 -9.90
C ASN A 191 -2.42 -15.21 -9.11
N ALA A 192 -2.49 -14.67 -7.87
CA ALA A 192 -1.34 -14.33 -7.02
C ALA A 192 -0.25 -13.55 -7.78
N SER A 193 -0.66 -12.59 -8.61
CA SER A 193 0.19 -11.84 -9.52
C SER A 193 0.06 -10.33 -9.33
N ILE A 194 1.06 -9.59 -9.79
CA ILE A 194 1.10 -8.13 -9.74
C ILE A 194 1.34 -7.58 -11.13
N ARG A 195 0.61 -6.52 -11.44
CA ARG A 195 0.93 -5.63 -12.54
C ARG A 195 1.34 -4.28 -11.98
N GLU A 196 2.59 -3.89 -12.20
CA GLU A 196 3.06 -2.55 -11.90
C GLU A 196 2.66 -1.57 -13.01
N TRP A 197 2.11 -0.43 -12.59
CA TRP A 197 1.68 0.64 -13.47
C TRP A 197 2.41 1.93 -13.13
N GLU A 198 2.79 2.69 -14.15
CA GLU A 198 3.09 4.11 -13.98
C GLU A 198 1.85 4.86 -13.49
N VAL A 199 2.06 5.86 -12.62
CA VAL A 199 0.95 6.59 -11.99
C VAL A 199 0.09 7.29 -13.04
N ASN A 200 0.69 7.94 -14.05
CA ASN A 200 -0.07 8.61 -15.12
C ASN A 200 -0.87 7.62 -15.99
N GLU A 201 -0.30 6.46 -16.28
CA GLU A 201 -0.99 5.40 -17.04
C GLU A 201 -2.19 4.86 -16.26
N TYR A 202 -2.01 4.59 -14.96
CA TYR A 202 -3.10 4.18 -14.09
C TYR A 202 -4.21 5.23 -14.04
N MET A 203 -3.87 6.50 -13.84
CA MET A 203 -4.84 7.61 -13.79
C MET A 203 -5.59 7.79 -15.12
N GLY A 204 -4.91 7.63 -16.25
CA GLY A 204 -5.54 7.69 -17.57
C GLY A 204 -6.59 6.59 -17.75
N LYS A 205 -6.32 5.37 -17.27
CA LYS A 205 -7.29 4.28 -17.29
C LYS A 205 -8.39 4.45 -16.25
N ALA A 206 -8.05 4.88 -15.04
CA ALA A 206 -9.04 5.17 -14.01
C ALA A 206 -10.05 6.25 -14.45
N ALA A 207 -9.63 7.24 -15.23
CA ALA A 207 -10.51 8.27 -15.75
C ALA A 207 -11.62 7.73 -16.68
N LEU A 208 -11.39 6.62 -17.36
CA LEU A 208 -12.41 5.96 -18.21
C LEU A 208 -13.57 5.35 -17.41
N TRP A 209 -13.39 5.12 -16.10
CA TRP A 209 -14.39 4.52 -15.22
C TRP A 209 -15.06 5.54 -14.29
N ASN A 210 -14.55 6.78 -14.26
CA ASN A 210 -15.07 7.88 -13.42
C ASN A 210 -16.08 8.78 -14.17
N VAL A 211 -16.76 8.24 -15.19
CA VAL A 211 -17.78 8.96 -15.97
C VAL A 211 -19.16 8.75 -15.37
#